data_9a34f6035841e823d326f0410c27e3ba
#
_entry.id   9a34f6035841e823d326f0410c27e3ba
#
_cell.length_a   1.000
_cell.length_b   1.000
_cell.length_c   1.000
_cell.angle_alpha   90.00
_cell.angle_beta   90.00
_cell.angle_gamma   90.00
#
_symmetry.space_group_name_H-M   'P 1'
#
loop_
_entity.id
_entity.type
_entity.pdbx_description
1 polymer ?
#
loop_
_entity_poly.entity_id
_entity_poly.type
_entity_poly.pdbx_seq_one_letter_code
_entity_poly.pdbx_strand_id
1 'polypeptide(L)'
;MYNTYIQDNLRYSQNAPLDMYKEVNTGTNLPAQIDLYATDGDEYKFLCIAKGGGSANKTYLYQETKALITPAKLKNYLVEKMRTLGTAACPPYHIAFVIGGTSAEATLKTVKLASTKYYDGLPTEGNEHGQAFRDVQLEQELLLEAQNLGLGAQFGGKYFAHDIRVIRLPRHGASCPVGMGVSCSADRNIKAKINRDGIWIEKLESNPGKYIPEHLRQAGEGEAVKVNLNQPMSEIRRSCRSIRCPPACR
;
A
#
# COMPACT_ATOMS: atom_id res chain seq x y z
N MET A 1 10.58 -9.43 16.72
CA MET A 1 9.46 -9.97 15.91
C MET A 1 8.75 -11.12 16.62
N TYR A 2 9.44 -12.24 16.92
CA TYR A 2 8.81 -13.38 17.62
C TYR A 2 8.04 -12.96 18.89
N ASN A 3 8.74 -12.31 19.81
CA ASN A 3 8.13 -11.87 21.09
C ASN A 3 6.99 -10.88 20.87
N THR A 4 7.11 -9.97 19.91
CA THR A 4 6.06 -9.00 19.58
C THR A 4 4.77 -9.69 19.15
N TYR A 5 4.85 -10.70 18.26
CA TYR A 5 3.65 -11.43 17.85
C TYR A 5 3.00 -12.19 18.98
N ILE A 6 3.80 -12.82 19.88
CA ILE A 6 3.29 -13.64 20.98
C ILE A 6 2.75 -12.76 22.11
N GLN A 7 3.49 -11.73 22.54
CA GLN A 7 3.18 -10.94 23.73
C GLN A 7 2.12 -9.87 23.47
N ASP A 8 2.10 -9.29 22.25
CA ASP A 8 1.17 -8.22 21.89
C ASP A 8 -0.09 -8.75 21.18
N ASN A 9 -0.28 -10.07 21.16
CA ASN A 9 -1.45 -10.74 20.56
C ASN A 9 -1.73 -10.34 19.12
N LEU A 10 -0.67 -10.19 18.31
CA LEU A 10 -0.83 -9.89 16.89
C LEU A 10 -1.34 -11.12 16.12
N ARG A 11 -2.06 -10.86 15.03
CA ARG A 11 -2.67 -11.91 14.22
C ARG A 11 -1.63 -12.84 13.59
N TYR A 12 -1.79 -14.15 13.78
CA TYR A 12 -0.99 -15.17 13.13
C TYR A 12 -1.58 -15.54 11.78
N SER A 13 -0.81 -15.41 10.71
CA SER A 13 -1.26 -15.65 9.34
C SER A 13 -0.28 -16.48 8.51
N GLN A 14 0.89 -16.83 9.06
CA GLN A 14 1.88 -17.64 8.36
C GLN A 14 1.59 -19.13 8.57
N ASN A 15 1.54 -19.87 7.47
CA ASN A 15 1.49 -21.32 7.48
C ASN A 15 2.86 -21.90 7.11
N ALA A 16 3.25 -22.94 7.81
CA ALA A 16 4.43 -23.74 7.49
C ALA A 16 3.99 -24.99 6.71
N PRO A 17 4.62 -25.31 5.59
CA PRO A 17 4.34 -26.55 4.86
C PRO A 17 4.94 -27.74 5.63
N LEU A 18 4.12 -28.75 5.88
CA LEU A 18 4.56 -30.05 6.43
C LEU A 18 4.95 -31.00 5.29
N ASP A 19 4.22 -30.92 4.19
CA ASP A 19 4.54 -31.54 2.91
C ASP A 19 3.93 -30.66 1.78
N MET A 20 3.90 -31.13 0.55
CA MET A 20 3.39 -30.37 -0.61
C MET A 20 1.93 -29.93 -0.43
N TYR A 21 1.14 -30.63 0.34
CA TYR A 21 -0.32 -30.46 0.41
C TYR A 21 -0.84 -30.17 1.82
N LYS A 22 -0.01 -30.32 2.86
CA LYS A 22 -0.39 -30.13 4.26
C LYS A 22 0.34 -28.92 4.86
N GLU A 23 -0.40 -28.12 5.56
CA GLU A 23 0.09 -26.93 6.22
C GLU A 23 -0.36 -26.85 7.68
N VAL A 24 0.39 -26.14 8.48
CA VAL A 24 0.05 -25.80 9.87
C VAL A 24 0.35 -24.34 10.13
N ASN A 25 -0.51 -23.62 10.85
CA ASN A 25 -0.21 -22.27 11.26
C ASN A 25 1.00 -22.25 12.19
N THR A 26 1.95 -21.36 11.96
CA THR A 26 3.20 -21.29 12.72
C THR A 26 3.01 -20.84 14.17
N GLY A 27 1.90 -20.19 14.50
CA GLY A 27 1.65 -19.59 15.81
C GLY A 27 2.60 -18.45 16.20
N THR A 28 3.51 -18.07 15.30
CA THR A 28 4.54 -17.04 15.54
C THR A 28 4.60 -15.99 14.45
N ASN A 29 3.89 -16.22 13.36
CA ASN A 29 3.94 -15.44 12.11
C ASN A 29 5.34 -15.37 11.48
N LEU A 30 6.20 -16.33 11.76
CA LEU A 30 7.52 -16.47 11.14
C LEU A 30 7.52 -17.62 10.12
N PRO A 31 8.41 -17.61 9.13
CA PRO A 31 9.50 -16.65 8.91
C PRO A 31 9.02 -15.30 8.37
N ALA A 32 9.77 -14.24 8.68
CA ALA A 32 9.60 -12.92 8.10
C ALA A 32 10.70 -12.66 7.06
N GLN A 33 10.41 -11.87 6.05
CA GLN A 33 11.43 -11.42 5.11
C GLN A 33 12.29 -10.32 5.75
N ILE A 34 13.60 -10.51 5.73
CA ILE A 34 14.60 -9.54 6.21
C ILE A 34 15.60 -9.31 5.09
N ASP A 35 15.69 -8.07 4.63
CA ASP A 35 16.65 -7.64 3.62
C ASP A 35 17.72 -6.77 4.28
N LEU A 36 19.00 -7.07 4.04
CA LEU A 36 20.13 -6.32 4.59
C LEU A 36 20.90 -5.64 3.46
N TYR A 37 21.22 -4.37 3.67
CA TYR A 37 22.03 -3.57 2.76
C TYR A 37 23.21 -2.96 3.51
N ALA A 38 24.40 -3.09 2.95
CA ALA A 38 25.54 -2.34 3.41
C ALA A 38 25.46 -0.90 2.90
N THR A 39 25.72 0.05 3.78
CA THR A 39 25.85 1.48 3.47
C THR A 39 27.02 2.07 4.24
N ASP A 40 27.59 3.15 3.75
CA ASP A 40 28.61 3.87 4.49
C ASP A 40 28.01 4.56 5.73
N GLY A 41 28.84 4.71 6.77
CA GLY A 41 28.49 5.39 8.00
C GLY A 41 28.34 4.45 9.20
N ASP A 42 27.92 5.02 10.33
CA ASP A 42 27.82 4.37 11.64
C ASP A 42 26.36 4.25 12.12
N GLU A 43 25.42 4.38 11.22
CA GLU A 43 23.99 4.32 11.51
C GLU A 43 23.35 3.02 11.00
N TYR A 44 22.52 2.42 11.84
CA TYR A 44 21.58 1.37 11.40
C TYR A 44 20.24 2.02 11.03
N LYS A 45 19.83 1.87 9.78
CA LYS A 45 18.56 2.39 9.27
C LYS A 45 17.60 1.24 9.01
N PHE A 46 16.39 1.37 9.52
CA PHE A 46 15.35 0.36 9.43
C PHE A 46 14.14 0.89 8.68
N LEU A 47 13.57 0.04 7.84
CA LEU A 47 12.21 0.16 7.35
C LEU A 47 11.45 -1.09 7.78
N CYS A 48 10.53 -0.94 8.73
CA CYS A 48 9.66 -2.02 9.17
C CYS A 48 8.34 -1.92 8.39
N ILE A 49 7.94 -3.02 7.77
CA ILE A 49 6.73 -3.09 6.94
C ILE A 49 5.84 -4.20 7.51
N ALA A 50 4.65 -3.83 7.99
CA ALA A 50 3.58 -4.78 8.30
C ALA A 50 2.56 -4.75 7.16
N LYS A 51 2.58 -5.77 6.32
CA LYS A 51 1.82 -5.84 5.08
C LYS A 51 0.97 -7.10 5.06
N GLY A 52 -0.29 -6.97 4.72
CA GLY A 52 -1.19 -8.11 4.60
C GLY A 52 -0.73 -9.12 3.55
N GLY A 53 -0.84 -10.43 3.83
CA GLY A 53 -0.37 -11.49 2.94
C GLY A 53 -0.98 -11.42 1.54
N GLY A 54 -2.27 -11.06 1.43
CA GLY A 54 -2.93 -10.90 0.14
C GLY A 54 -2.33 -9.78 -0.70
N SER A 55 -2.04 -8.62 -0.12
CA SER A 55 -1.40 -7.51 -0.82
C SER A 55 0.09 -7.75 -1.06
N ALA A 56 0.80 -8.38 -0.09
CA ALA A 56 2.22 -8.70 -0.24
C ALA A 56 2.49 -9.65 -1.42
N ASN A 57 1.58 -10.57 -1.66
CA ASN A 57 1.69 -11.55 -2.75
C ASN A 57 0.98 -11.11 -4.05
N LYS A 58 0.24 -10.00 -4.03
CA LYS A 58 -0.39 -9.43 -5.22
C LYS A 58 0.62 -8.55 -5.97
N THR A 59 1.62 -9.20 -6.50
CA THR A 59 2.75 -8.57 -7.20
C THR A 59 3.00 -9.36 -8.48
N TYR A 60 3.17 -8.64 -9.58
CA TYR A 60 3.29 -9.20 -10.92
C TYR A 60 4.51 -8.64 -11.60
N LEU A 61 5.15 -9.49 -12.40
CA LEU A 61 6.23 -9.10 -13.31
C LEU A 61 5.84 -9.48 -14.73
N TYR A 62 5.86 -8.51 -15.60
CA TYR A 62 5.60 -8.67 -17.04
C TYR A 62 6.89 -8.42 -17.80
N GLN A 63 7.15 -9.24 -18.80
CA GLN A 63 8.31 -9.09 -19.67
C GLN A 63 7.86 -8.43 -20.98
N GLU A 64 8.22 -7.17 -21.13
CA GLU A 64 7.87 -6.35 -22.28
C GLU A 64 9.10 -5.94 -23.08
N THR A 65 8.88 -5.16 -24.14
CA THR A 65 9.92 -4.62 -25.00
C THR A 65 9.90 -3.09 -25.01
N LYS A 66 10.92 -2.47 -25.61
CA LYS A 66 10.97 -1.01 -25.80
C LYS A 66 9.73 -0.47 -26.52
N ALA A 67 9.05 -1.27 -27.33
CA ALA A 67 7.86 -0.85 -28.08
C ALA A 67 6.70 -0.37 -27.19
N LEU A 68 6.71 -0.77 -25.89
CA LEU A 68 5.76 -0.30 -24.90
C LEU A 68 6.03 1.15 -24.46
N ILE A 69 7.28 1.61 -24.53
CA ILE A 69 7.68 2.92 -23.97
C ILE A 69 7.30 4.06 -24.93
N THR A 70 6.00 4.28 -25.06
CA THR A 70 5.42 5.49 -25.65
C THR A 70 4.26 5.95 -24.76
N PRO A 71 3.97 7.25 -24.67
CA PRO A 71 3.00 7.76 -23.70
C PRO A 71 1.66 7.01 -23.72
N ALA A 72 1.02 6.93 -24.88
CA ALA A 72 -0.28 6.28 -25.01
C ALA A 72 -0.24 4.78 -24.76
N LYS A 73 0.74 4.06 -25.29
CA LYS A 73 0.83 2.60 -25.11
C LYS A 73 1.12 2.24 -23.67
N LEU A 74 2.06 2.94 -23.03
CA LEU A 74 2.40 2.68 -21.64
C LEU A 74 1.21 2.93 -20.73
N LYS A 75 0.56 4.09 -20.83
CA LYS A 75 -0.63 4.41 -20.05
C LYS A 75 -1.71 3.36 -20.20
N ASN A 76 -2.10 3.03 -21.42
CA ASN A 76 -3.15 2.04 -21.69
C ASN A 76 -2.80 0.66 -21.12
N TYR A 77 -1.55 0.24 -21.26
CA TYR A 77 -1.06 -1.01 -20.70
C TYR A 77 -1.18 -1.04 -19.18
N LEU A 78 -0.71 0.02 -18.49
CA LEU A 78 -0.78 0.11 -17.03
C LEU A 78 -2.23 0.11 -16.53
N VAL A 79 -3.15 0.78 -17.23
CA VAL A 79 -4.59 0.75 -16.94
C VAL A 79 -5.17 -0.66 -17.11
N GLU A 80 -4.81 -1.36 -18.19
CA GLU A 80 -5.22 -2.75 -18.42
C GLU A 80 -4.76 -3.65 -17.26
N LYS A 81 -3.47 -3.56 -16.89
CA LYS A 81 -2.93 -4.37 -15.77
C LYS A 81 -3.57 -4.00 -14.44
N MET A 82 -3.83 -2.73 -14.19
CA MET A 82 -4.50 -2.27 -12.98
C MET A 82 -5.90 -2.89 -12.82
N ARG A 83 -6.65 -3.07 -13.89
CA ARG A 83 -7.96 -3.77 -13.87
C ARG A 83 -7.86 -5.19 -13.32
N THR A 84 -6.76 -5.88 -13.58
CA THR A 84 -6.56 -7.27 -13.13
C THR A 84 -6.32 -7.41 -11.64
N LEU A 85 -6.06 -6.33 -10.92
CA LEU A 85 -5.86 -6.36 -9.47
C LEU A 85 -7.11 -6.83 -8.72
N GLY A 86 -8.29 -6.44 -9.16
CA GLY A 86 -9.54 -6.75 -8.45
C GLY A 86 -9.54 -6.25 -7.01
N THR A 87 -10.47 -6.73 -6.20
CA THR A 87 -10.68 -6.22 -4.83
C THR A 87 -10.25 -7.18 -3.72
N ALA A 88 -9.72 -8.37 -4.05
CA ALA A 88 -9.43 -9.43 -3.08
C ALA A 88 -8.30 -9.10 -2.07
N ALA A 89 -7.46 -8.10 -2.34
CA ALA A 89 -6.36 -7.71 -1.46
C ALA A 89 -6.63 -6.42 -0.66
N CYS A 90 -7.90 -6.12 -0.41
CA CYS A 90 -8.38 -5.03 0.46
C CYS A 90 -8.02 -3.62 -0.03
N PRO A 91 -8.60 -3.15 -1.15
CA PRO A 91 -8.51 -1.75 -1.56
C PRO A 91 -9.21 -0.81 -0.53
N PRO A 92 -9.03 0.51 -0.60
CA PRO A 92 -8.23 1.24 -1.58
C PRO A 92 -6.73 0.92 -1.48
N TYR A 93 -6.08 0.77 -2.64
CA TYR A 93 -4.69 0.37 -2.70
C TYR A 93 -3.72 1.56 -2.76
N HIS A 94 -2.50 1.34 -2.27
CA HIS A 94 -1.32 2.04 -2.74
C HIS A 94 -0.73 1.21 -3.87
N ILE A 95 -0.92 1.63 -5.11
CA ILE A 95 -0.48 0.89 -6.30
C ILE A 95 0.93 1.35 -6.68
N ALA A 96 1.79 0.42 -7.03
CA ALA A 96 3.11 0.72 -7.55
C ALA A 96 3.32 0.05 -8.91
N PHE A 97 3.80 0.82 -9.86
CA PHE A 97 4.32 0.37 -11.13
C PHE A 97 5.81 0.68 -11.22
N VAL A 98 6.58 -0.25 -11.72
CA VAL A 98 8.01 -0.08 -11.98
C VAL A 98 8.31 -0.49 -13.41
N ILE A 99 8.83 0.44 -14.19
CA ILE A 99 9.18 0.22 -15.59
C ILE A 99 10.70 0.17 -15.71
N GLY A 100 11.22 -0.99 -16.04
CA GLY A 100 12.65 -1.28 -16.08
C GLY A 100 13.12 -2.06 -14.87
N GLY A 101 14.40 -2.22 -14.77
CA GLY A 101 15.12 -3.02 -13.81
C GLY A 101 16.19 -3.85 -14.48
N THR A 102 17.30 -4.11 -13.80
CA THR A 102 18.40 -4.92 -14.29
C THR A 102 18.18 -6.43 -14.07
N SER A 103 17.20 -6.77 -13.24
CA SER A 103 16.75 -8.14 -12.99
C SER A 103 15.29 -8.14 -12.56
N ALA A 104 14.66 -9.31 -12.61
CA ALA A 104 13.32 -9.54 -12.07
C ALA A 104 13.23 -9.15 -10.59
N GLU A 105 14.21 -9.57 -9.81
CA GLU A 105 14.30 -9.26 -8.37
C GLU A 105 14.38 -7.75 -8.12
N ALA A 106 15.23 -7.03 -8.84
CA ALA A 106 15.38 -5.59 -8.70
C ALA A 106 14.06 -4.87 -8.98
N THR A 107 13.33 -5.29 -10.02
CA THR A 107 12.03 -4.73 -10.36
C THR A 107 10.99 -4.99 -9.27
N LEU A 108 10.85 -6.24 -8.81
CA LEU A 108 9.86 -6.62 -7.80
C LEU A 108 10.17 -6.00 -6.43
N LYS A 109 11.44 -5.91 -6.04
CA LYS A 109 11.86 -5.22 -4.82
C LYS A 109 11.50 -3.74 -4.86
N THR A 110 11.72 -3.09 -6.01
CA THR A 110 11.34 -1.69 -6.20
C THR A 110 9.83 -1.52 -6.12
N VAL A 111 9.03 -2.42 -6.70
CA VAL A 111 7.56 -2.42 -6.56
C VAL A 111 7.14 -2.46 -5.08
N LYS A 112 7.72 -3.37 -4.31
CA LYS A 112 7.41 -3.50 -2.87
C LYS A 112 7.68 -2.18 -2.13
N LEU A 113 8.86 -1.61 -2.30
CA LEU A 113 9.28 -0.39 -1.63
C LEU A 113 8.48 0.84 -2.11
N ALA A 114 8.16 0.92 -3.40
CA ALA A 114 7.32 1.99 -3.95
C ALA A 114 5.88 1.92 -3.39
N SER A 115 5.32 0.72 -3.25
CA SER A 115 3.98 0.53 -2.68
C SER A 115 3.88 0.91 -1.19
N THR A 116 5.00 1.05 -0.51
CA THR A 116 5.10 1.53 0.88
C THR A 116 5.56 2.98 0.99
N LYS A 117 5.58 3.71 -0.12
CA LYS A 117 6.00 5.13 -0.21
C LYS A 117 7.48 5.39 0.12
N TYR A 118 8.29 4.35 0.19
CA TYR A 118 9.71 4.49 0.51
C TYR A 118 10.47 5.36 -0.49
N TYR A 119 10.05 5.33 -1.77
CA TYR A 119 10.65 6.08 -2.87
C TYR A 119 9.98 7.42 -3.18
N ASP A 120 9.18 7.97 -2.28
CA ASP A 120 8.50 9.26 -2.52
C ASP A 120 9.48 10.43 -2.68
N GLY A 121 10.70 10.30 -2.18
CA GLY A 121 11.77 11.27 -2.34
C GLY A 121 12.64 11.12 -3.60
N LEU A 122 12.33 10.20 -4.51
CA LEU A 122 13.06 10.11 -5.77
C LEU A 122 12.86 11.38 -6.62
N PRO A 123 13.86 11.75 -7.44
CA PRO A 123 13.71 12.83 -8.41
C PRO A 123 12.61 12.51 -9.44
N THR A 124 12.16 13.55 -10.15
CA THR A 124 11.14 13.44 -11.19
C THR A 124 11.73 13.29 -12.60
N GLU A 125 13.03 13.32 -12.70
CA GLU A 125 13.76 13.21 -13.95
C GLU A 125 14.92 12.22 -13.82
N GLY A 126 15.21 11.50 -14.89
CA GLY A 126 16.38 10.65 -15.02
C GLY A 126 17.62 11.42 -15.45
N ASN A 127 18.75 10.72 -15.51
CA ASN A 127 19.99 11.22 -16.09
C ASN A 127 20.71 10.13 -16.90
N GLU A 128 21.79 10.48 -17.56
CA GLU A 128 22.60 9.57 -18.37
C GLU A 128 23.35 8.50 -17.54
N HIS A 129 23.48 8.72 -16.23
CA HIS A 129 24.15 7.79 -15.31
C HIS A 129 23.21 6.74 -14.69
N GLY A 130 21.95 6.69 -15.15
CA GLY A 130 21.01 5.65 -14.74
C GLY A 130 20.24 5.99 -13.46
N GLN A 131 20.04 7.27 -13.18
CA GLN A 131 19.21 7.71 -12.06
C GLN A 131 17.78 7.19 -12.18
N ALA A 132 17.30 6.51 -11.14
CA ALA A 132 15.90 6.19 -11.01
C ALA A 132 15.07 7.45 -10.74
N PHE A 133 13.84 7.48 -11.27
CA PHE A 133 12.95 8.63 -11.07
C PHE A 133 11.48 8.22 -10.97
N ARG A 134 10.66 9.14 -10.47
CA ARG A 134 9.20 9.04 -10.45
C ARG A 134 8.58 9.86 -11.57
N ASP A 135 7.59 9.28 -12.24
CA ASP A 135 6.75 10.01 -13.19
C ASP A 135 5.46 10.48 -12.50
N VAL A 136 5.55 11.61 -11.80
CA VAL A 136 4.45 12.16 -11.00
C VAL A 136 3.24 12.54 -11.86
N GLN A 137 3.46 12.97 -13.11
CA GLN A 137 2.36 13.26 -14.03
C GLN A 137 1.59 11.99 -14.37
N LEU A 138 2.28 10.92 -14.76
CA LEU A 138 1.65 9.63 -15.07
C LEU A 138 0.98 9.01 -13.83
N GLU A 139 1.54 9.21 -12.63
CA GLU A 139 0.90 8.78 -11.36
C GLU A 139 -0.49 9.41 -11.19
N GLN A 140 -0.61 10.72 -11.45
CA GLN A 140 -1.88 11.44 -11.35
C GLN A 140 -2.88 11.01 -12.43
N GLU A 141 -2.42 10.85 -13.66
CA GLU A 141 -3.26 10.36 -14.75
C GLU A 141 -3.81 8.97 -14.46
N LEU A 142 -2.96 8.06 -13.97
CA LEU A 142 -3.38 6.70 -13.61
C LEU A 142 -4.32 6.68 -12.40
N LEU A 143 -4.19 7.60 -11.47
CA LEU A 143 -5.12 7.71 -10.34
C LEU A 143 -6.53 8.11 -10.82
N LEU A 144 -6.64 9.02 -11.78
CA LEU A 144 -7.91 9.35 -12.42
C LEU A 144 -8.50 8.14 -13.17
N GLU A 145 -7.67 7.40 -13.90
CA GLU A 145 -8.10 6.17 -14.55
C GLU A 145 -8.57 5.11 -13.54
N ALA A 146 -7.89 4.99 -12.38
CA ALA A 146 -8.31 4.09 -11.31
C ALA A 146 -9.71 4.43 -10.79
N GLN A 147 -10.05 5.71 -10.68
CA GLN A 147 -11.39 6.17 -10.31
C GLN A 147 -12.44 5.81 -11.37
N ASN A 148 -12.07 5.92 -12.65
CA ASN A 148 -12.94 5.61 -13.78
C ASN A 148 -13.19 4.09 -13.96
N LEU A 149 -12.35 3.23 -13.36
CA LEU A 149 -12.57 1.78 -13.38
C LEU A 149 -13.89 1.36 -12.72
N GLY A 150 -14.39 2.14 -11.77
CA GLY A 150 -15.62 1.83 -11.04
C GLY A 150 -15.50 0.64 -10.08
N LEU A 151 -14.31 0.06 -9.88
CA LEU A 151 -14.09 -1.09 -9.01
C LEU A 151 -14.28 -0.74 -7.53
N GLY A 152 -13.89 0.48 -7.14
CA GLY A 152 -14.02 0.98 -5.79
C GLY A 152 -13.25 0.19 -4.74
N ALA A 153 -13.58 0.43 -3.47
CA ALA A 153 -12.94 -0.25 -2.36
C ALA A 153 -13.39 -1.73 -2.25
N GLN A 154 -14.68 -2.02 -2.48
CA GLN A 154 -15.22 -3.38 -2.37
C GLN A 154 -16.52 -3.58 -3.16
N PHE A 155 -17.41 -2.62 -3.14
CA PHE A 155 -18.74 -2.69 -3.76
C PHE A 155 -18.92 -1.69 -4.92
N GLY A 156 -17.85 -1.39 -5.63
CA GLY A 156 -17.86 -0.40 -6.69
C GLY A 156 -17.51 1.02 -6.21
N GLY A 157 -17.50 1.96 -7.15
CA GLY A 157 -17.23 3.37 -6.89
C GLY A 157 -15.82 3.83 -7.23
N LYS A 158 -15.44 5.02 -6.79
CA LYS A 158 -14.21 5.70 -7.20
C LYS A 158 -12.95 5.25 -6.45
N TYR A 159 -13.07 4.81 -5.21
CA TYR A 159 -11.92 4.68 -4.31
C TYR A 159 -11.26 3.29 -4.41
N PHE A 160 -10.77 2.98 -5.60
CA PHE A 160 -9.99 1.76 -5.85
C PHE A 160 -8.52 1.91 -5.39
N ALA A 161 -7.97 3.11 -5.52
CA ALA A 161 -6.62 3.44 -5.08
C ALA A 161 -6.61 4.72 -4.23
N HIS A 162 -5.75 4.75 -3.21
CA HIS A 162 -5.40 5.96 -2.48
C HIS A 162 -4.43 6.81 -3.29
N ASP A 163 -3.44 6.14 -3.85
CA ASP A 163 -2.38 6.75 -4.64
C ASP A 163 -1.72 5.71 -5.54
N ILE A 164 -0.97 6.20 -6.52
CA ILE A 164 -0.21 5.39 -7.46
C ILE A 164 1.23 5.90 -7.48
N ARG A 165 2.19 4.99 -7.62
CA ARG A 165 3.62 5.30 -7.84
C ARG A 165 4.06 4.70 -9.15
N VAL A 166 4.74 5.49 -9.96
CA VAL A 166 5.35 5.05 -11.22
C VAL A 166 6.83 5.33 -11.16
N ILE A 167 7.62 4.28 -11.01
CA ILE A 167 9.08 4.35 -10.93
C ILE A 167 9.69 3.91 -12.26
N ARG A 168 10.64 4.68 -12.75
CA ARG A 168 11.43 4.33 -13.93
C ARG A 168 12.84 3.96 -13.52
N LEU A 169 13.27 2.77 -13.91
CA LEU A 169 14.61 2.23 -13.65
C LEU A 169 15.41 2.09 -14.95
N PRO A 170 16.74 2.07 -14.88
CA PRO A 170 17.58 1.57 -15.96
C PRO A 170 17.17 0.14 -16.34
N ARG A 171 17.37 -0.24 -17.58
CA ARG A 171 17.06 -1.57 -18.09
C ARG A 171 18.08 -2.04 -19.13
N HIS A 172 18.14 -3.31 -19.38
CA HIS A 172 18.84 -3.86 -20.53
C HIS A 172 18.12 -3.44 -21.83
N GLY A 173 18.89 -3.15 -22.87
CA GLY A 173 18.35 -2.65 -24.14
C GLY A 173 17.30 -3.56 -24.79
N ALA A 174 17.48 -4.88 -24.67
CA ALA A 174 16.61 -5.88 -25.29
C ALA A 174 15.34 -6.20 -24.47
N SER A 175 15.23 -5.80 -23.20
CA SER A 175 14.12 -6.16 -22.33
C SER A 175 13.54 -4.94 -21.64
N CYS A 176 12.26 -4.97 -21.33
CA CYS A 176 11.58 -3.95 -20.56
C CYS A 176 10.66 -4.62 -19.52
N PRO A 177 11.22 -5.05 -18.38
CA PRO A 177 10.38 -5.59 -17.33
C PRO A 177 9.45 -4.51 -16.81
N VAL A 178 8.21 -4.88 -16.52
CA VAL A 178 7.20 -4.04 -15.88
C VAL A 178 6.70 -4.76 -14.65
N GLY A 179 6.96 -4.18 -13.50
CA GLY A 179 6.45 -4.67 -12.22
C GLY A 179 5.18 -3.94 -11.81
N MET A 180 4.23 -4.64 -11.24
CA MET A 180 3.03 -4.08 -10.62
C MET A 180 2.79 -4.74 -9.28
N GLY A 181 2.44 -3.96 -8.27
CA GLY A 181 2.05 -4.50 -6.98
C GLY A 181 1.31 -3.48 -6.13
N VAL A 182 0.81 -3.94 -5.00
CA VAL A 182 -0.04 -3.12 -4.13
C VAL A 182 0.34 -3.24 -2.66
N SER A 183 0.07 -2.18 -1.90
CA SER A 183 -0.19 -2.26 -0.46
C SER A 183 -1.66 -2.01 -0.21
N CYS A 184 -2.25 -2.75 0.72
CA CYS A 184 -3.66 -2.58 1.07
C CYS A 184 -3.86 -1.40 2.03
N SER A 185 -5.11 -1.02 2.26
CA SER A 185 -5.46 0.07 3.18
C SER A 185 -5.03 -0.18 4.64
N ALA A 186 -4.73 -1.43 5.00
CA ALA A 186 -4.26 -1.81 6.33
C ALA A 186 -2.72 -1.84 6.47
N ASP A 187 -2.00 -1.48 5.41
CA ASP A 187 -0.54 -1.43 5.42
C ASP A 187 -0.01 -0.46 6.49
N ARG A 188 1.05 -0.86 7.18
CA ARG A 188 1.69 -0.06 8.22
C ARG A 188 3.20 -0.12 8.06
N ASN A 189 3.80 1.05 7.94
CA ASN A 189 5.24 1.20 7.77
C ASN A 189 5.77 2.17 8.80
N ILE A 190 6.99 1.92 9.27
CA ILE A 190 7.70 2.85 10.14
C ILE A 190 9.19 2.81 9.82
N LYS A 191 9.81 3.98 9.81
CA LYS A 191 11.26 4.13 9.71
C LYS A 191 11.85 4.31 11.09
N ALA A 192 13.01 3.73 11.31
CA ALA A 192 13.80 3.95 12.51
C ALA A 192 15.28 4.08 12.16
N LYS A 193 16.00 4.77 13.02
CA LYS A 193 17.45 4.94 12.94
C LYS A 193 18.05 4.73 14.31
N ILE A 194 19.16 4.01 14.36
CA ILE A 194 19.94 3.76 15.58
C ILE A 194 21.39 4.11 15.30
N ASN A 195 21.99 4.91 16.15
CA ASN A 195 23.42 5.15 16.18
C ASN A 195 23.90 5.26 17.64
N ARG A 196 25.15 5.73 17.86
CA ARG A 196 25.73 5.87 19.21
C ARG A 196 25.01 6.89 20.10
N ASP A 197 24.35 7.88 19.48
CA ASP A 197 23.68 8.97 20.20
C ASP A 197 22.27 8.61 20.63
N GLY A 198 21.65 7.58 20.02
CA GLY A 198 20.31 7.15 20.41
C GLY A 198 19.52 6.40 19.34
N ILE A 199 18.21 6.33 19.58
CA ILE A 199 17.21 5.71 18.73
C ILE A 199 16.21 6.76 18.29
N TRP A 200 16.00 6.90 16.99
CA TRP A 200 14.99 7.76 16.40
C TRP A 200 13.95 6.91 15.69
N ILE A 201 12.71 7.24 15.91
CA ILE A 201 11.56 6.59 15.28
C ILE A 201 10.80 7.67 14.50
N GLU A 202 10.35 7.33 13.29
CA GLU A 202 9.53 8.20 12.47
C GLU A 202 8.32 8.70 13.24
N LYS A 203 8.06 10.00 13.20
CA LYS A 203 6.91 10.59 13.88
C LYS A 203 5.62 10.16 13.17
N LEU A 204 4.80 9.42 13.88
CA LEU A 204 3.48 9.02 13.39
C LEU A 204 2.51 10.20 13.41
N GLU A 205 1.57 10.17 12.49
CA GLU A 205 0.47 11.15 12.47
C GLU A 205 -0.47 10.91 13.65
N SER A 206 -0.54 11.87 14.55
CA SER A 206 -1.40 11.80 15.73
C SER A 206 -2.78 12.45 15.53
N ASN A 207 -2.92 13.24 14.46
CA ASN A 207 -4.19 13.91 14.13
C ASN A 207 -4.57 13.66 12.66
N PRO A 208 -5.10 12.48 12.34
CA PRO A 208 -5.56 12.18 10.98
C PRO A 208 -6.74 13.06 10.54
N GLY A 209 -7.48 13.65 11.48
CA GLY A 209 -8.60 14.54 11.20
C GLY A 209 -8.21 15.77 10.36
N LYS A 210 -6.94 16.18 10.38
CA LYS A 210 -6.46 17.30 9.52
C LYS A 210 -6.59 17.03 8.02
N TYR A 211 -6.69 15.76 7.60
CA TYR A 211 -6.88 15.39 6.20
C TYR A 211 -8.35 15.33 5.78
N ILE A 212 -9.27 15.44 6.74
CA ILE A 212 -10.71 15.51 6.44
C ILE A 212 -11.01 16.93 5.96
N PRO A 213 -11.67 17.11 4.81
CA PRO A 213 -12.15 18.43 4.36
C PRO A 213 -12.92 19.16 5.46
N GLU A 214 -12.72 20.46 5.60
CA GLU A 214 -13.24 21.24 6.73
C GLU A 214 -14.75 21.14 6.87
N HIS A 215 -15.49 21.15 5.74
CA HIS A 215 -16.95 20.99 5.75
C HIS A 215 -17.42 19.63 6.29
N LEU A 216 -16.55 18.60 6.28
CA LEU A 216 -16.85 17.30 6.87
C LEU A 216 -16.39 17.20 8.33
N ARG A 217 -15.40 18.00 8.74
CA ARG A 217 -14.99 18.07 10.15
C ARG A 217 -16.08 18.66 11.02
N GLN A 218 -16.73 19.70 10.53
CA GLN A 218 -17.84 20.36 11.25
C GLN A 218 -19.06 19.45 11.40
N ALA A 219 -19.29 18.53 10.48
CA ALA A 219 -20.37 17.56 10.57
C ALA A 219 -20.16 16.49 11.67
N GLY A 220 -18.92 16.35 12.18
CA GLY A 220 -18.57 15.41 13.24
C GLY A 220 -18.68 15.97 14.66
N GLU A 221 -19.01 17.24 14.83
CA GLU A 221 -19.25 17.89 16.14
C GLU A 221 -20.69 17.72 16.65
N GLY A 222 -21.44 16.79 16.08
CA GLY A 222 -22.72 16.38 16.64
C GLY A 222 -22.57 15.79 18.05
N GLU A 223 -23.53 16.03 18.94
CA GLU A 223 -23.53 15.47 20.29
C GLU A 223 -23.22 13.97 20.26
N ALA A 224 -22.15 13.58 20.95
CA ALA A 224 -21.81 12.18 21.12
C ALA A 224 -22.96 11.49 21.87
N VAL A 225 -23.69 10.64 21.18
CA VAL A 225 -24.73 9.82 21.81
C VAL A 225 -24.04 8.83 22.74
N LYS A 226 -24.15 9.04 24.05
CA LYS A 226 -23.62 8.13 25.06
C LYS A 226 -24.45 6.86 25.03
N VAL A 227 -23.96 5.83 24.36
CA VAL A 227 -24.62 4.52 24.31
C VAL A 227 -24.33 3.79 25.63
N ASN A 228 -25.36 3.54 26.44
CA ASN A 228 -25.23 2.67 27.60
C ASN A 228 -25.28 1.21 27.14
N LEU A 229 -24.13 0.56 27.12
CA LEU A 229 -23.98 -0.83 26.67
C LEU A 229 -24.75 -1.85 27.53
N ASN A 230 -25.23 -1.44 28.72
CA ASN A 230 -26.05 -2.27 29.59
C ASN A 230 -27.57 -2.17 29.29
N GLN A 231 -27.97 -1.36 28.30
CA GLN A 231 -29.37 -1.29 27.90
C GLN A 231 -29.73 -2.43 26.93
N PRO A 232 -30.95 -2.98 27.02
CA PRO A 232 -31.42 -3.99 26.06
C PRO A 232 -31.39 -3.45 24.63
N MET A 233 -30.97 -4.27 23.67
CA MET A 233 -30.86 -3.90 22.23
C MET A 233 -32.14 -3.30 21.64
N SER A 234 -33.30 -3.58 22.23
CA SER A 234 -34.59 -3.00 21.84
C SER A 234 -34.71 -1.49 22.11
N GLU A 235 -34.04 -0.98 23.16
CA GLU A 235 -34.02 0.45 23.47
C GLU A 235 -32.98 1.21 22.66
N ILE A 236 -31.84 0.60 22.37
CA ILE A 236 -30.80 1.15 21.51
C ILE A 236 -31.36 1.41 20.09
N ARG A 237 -32.19 0.50 19.56
CA ARG A 237 -32.85 0.68 18.26
C ARG A 237 -33.86 1.84 18.23
N ARG A 238 -34.45 2.20 19.35
CA ARG A 238 -35.37 3.37 19.42
C ARG A 238 -34.60 4.69 19.39
N SER A 239 -33.46 4.77 20.04
CA SER A 239 -32.59 5.94 20.04
C SER A 239 -32.03 6.23 18.64
N CYS A 240 -31.64 5.19 17.87
CA CYS A 240 -31.14 5.34 16.51
C CYS A 240 -32.23 5.76 15.49
N ARG A 241 -33.52 5.53 15.76
CA ARG A 241 -34.62 5.97 14.88
C ARG A 241 -34.94 7.47 14.95
N SER A 242 -34.44 8.17 15.96
CA SER A 242 -34.62 9.64 16.09
C SER A 242 -33.59 10.44 15.28
N ILE A 243 -32.55 9.82 14.76
CA ILE A 243 -31.61 10.46 13.84
C ILE A 243 -32.27 10.48 12.45
N ARG A 244 -32.84 11.62 12.07
CA ARG A 244 -33.38 11.85 10.72
C ARG A 244 -32.23 11.77 9.72
N CYS A 245 -32.19 10.73 8.90
CA CYS A 245 -31.34 10.75 7.71
C CYS A 245 -31.71 11.94 6.82
N PRO A 246 -30.75 12.73 6.36
CA PRO A 246 -31.01 13.76 5.38
C PRO A 246 -31.63 13.18 4.09
N PRO A 247 -32.45 13.95 3.34
CA PRO A 247 -33.21 13.44 2.19
C PRO A 247 -32.46 12.88 1.01
N ALA A 248 -31.13 12.87 1.06
CA ALA A 248 -30.26 12.39 -0.02
C ALA A 248 -30.00 10.86 -0.01
N CYS A 249 -30.63 10.10 0.88
CA CYS A 249 -30.51 8.63 0.98
C CYS A 249 -31.84 7.92 0.67
N ARG A 250 -32.66 8.44 -0.26
CA ARG A 250 -33.76 7.70 -0.87
C ARG A 250 -33.49 7.44 -2.33
#